data_bc991cf35a76a695438b822450d85986
#
_entry.id   bc991cf35a76a695438b822450d85986
#
_cell.length_a   1.000
_cell.length_b   1.000
_cell.length_c   1.000
_cell.angle_alpha   90.00
_cell.angle_beta   90.00
_cell.angle_gamma   90.00
#
_symmetry.space_group_name_H-M   'P 1'
#
loop_
_entity.id
_entity.type
_entity.pdbx_description
1 polymer ?
#
loop_
_entity_poly.entity_id
_entity_poly.type
_entity_poly.pdbx_seq_one_letter_code
_entity_poly.pdbx_strand_id
1 'polypeptide(L)'
;GIYEEQLYIRSKNHLTIRGAGKESTVIRFDNCNAYTDGVGSGVTSVPDYGTAVGKVGGRSVVLVENCDMLRFENISLENTHGHGSQAETVYFNSDDGRLIAVNCNFTGEQDTVELKGWCLFRDCTLTGDVDFIWGYVRTALFESCEIRSCENANGGYIVQARCESGDRGFVFLDCDITAESGVANGSVYLARSGGNAADSDNVTYVNCRMGEHIAASGWYSSPEPNPSVSSGVNGWKEYGSRNVSGVPVDVSSRYPGSRQLSSAEYEDMYRDAAAVFSDCPRGSDWAI
;
A
#
# COMPACT_ATOMS: atom_id res chain seq x y z
N GLY A 1 -11.48 -13.25 18.25
CA GLY A 1 -10.70 -12.76 19.40
C GLY A 1 -9.77 -11.65 19.02
N ILE A 2 -9.29 -10.92 20.01
CA ILE A 2 -8.23 -9.92 19.86
C ILE A 2 -6.96 -10.54 20.42
N TYR A 3 -5.88 -10.49 19.65
CA TYR A 3 -4.56 -11.03 19.96
C TYR A 3 -3.56 -9.88 20.02
N GLU A 4 -3.06 -9.61 21.24
CA GLU A 4 -2.07 -8.55 21.50
C GLU A 4 -0.66 -9.13 21.31
N GLU A 5 -0.20 -9.23 20.06
CA GLU A 5 1.07 -9.90 19.77
C GLU A 5 1.69 -9.39 18.46
N GLN A 6 3.01 -9.52 18.37
CA GLN A 6 3.77 -9.33 17.15
C GLN A 6 4.03 -10.68 16.48
N LEU A 7 4.02 -10.72 15.15
CA LEU A 7 4.31 -11.92 14.39
C LEU A 7 5.57 -11.74 13.55
N TYR A 8 6.44 -12.73 13.60
CA TYR A 8 7.58 -12.85 12.70
C TYR A 8 7.46 -14.15 11.89
N ILE A 9 7.30 -14.02 10.58
CA ILE A 9 7.12 -15.13 9.65
C ILE A 9 8.30 -15.14 8.68
N ARG A 10 9.11 -16.19 8.71
CA ARG A 10 10.31 -16.28 7.88
C ARG A 10 10.39 -17.59 7.12
N SER A 11 10.77 -17.51 5.86
CA SER A 11 11.04 -18.67 4.98
C SER A 11 9.89 -19.69 4.98
N LYS A 12 8.64 -19.19 4.90
CA LYS A 12 7.44 -20.00 4.77
C LYS A 12 6.83 -19.81 3.40
N ASN A 13 6.46 -20.91 2.78
CA ASN A 13 5.79 -20.92 1.49
C ASN A 13 4.41 -21.56 1.63
N HIS A 14 3.42 -21.04 0.88
CA HIS A 14 2.04 -21.52 0.89
C HIS A 14 1.41 -21.53 2.31
N LEU A 15 1.68 -20.48 3.09
CA LEU A 15 1.09 -20.31 4.42
C LEU A 15 -0.17 -19.44 4.31
N THR A 16 -1.28 -19.94 4.85
CA THR A 16 -2.51 -19.16 5.02
C THR A 16 -2.78 -18.88 6.49
N ILE A 17 -2.99 -17.61 6.82
CA ILE A 17 -3.47 -17.15 8.12
C ILE A 17 -4.89 -16.65 7.92
N ARG A 18 -5.86 -17.33 8.53
CA ARG A 18 -7.28 -17.06 8.34
C ARG A 18 -7.99 -16.79 9.65
N GLY A 19 -8.69 -15.66 9.71
CA GLY A 19 -9.60 -15.33 10.79
C GLY A 19 -11.01 -15.88 10.57
N ALA A 20 -11.82 -15.84 11.61
CA ALA A 20 -13.25 -16.15 11.53
C ALA A 20 -14.08 -15.01 10.89
N GLY A 21 -13.49 -13.84 10.72
CA GLY A 21 -14.06 -12.64 10.13
C GLY A 21 -13.19 -11.45 10.49
N LYS A 22 -13.04 -10.47 9.59
CA LYS A 22 -12.18 -9.32 9.82
C LYS A 22 -12.62 -8.46 11.01
N GLU A 23 -13.91 -8.47 11.36
CA GLU A 23 -14.42 -7.75 12.54
C GLU A 23 -14.30 -8.56 13.84
N SER A 24 -13.97 -9.85 13.76
CA SER A 24 -13.96 -10.76 14.90
C SER A 24 -12.61 -11.38 15.24
N THR A 25 -11.65 -11.25 14.34
CA THR A 25 -10.28 -11.74 14.52
C THR A 25 -9.31 -10.60 14.25
N VAL A 26 -8.70 -10.07 15.31
CA VAL A 26 -7.79 -8.92 15.25
C VAL A 26 -6.47 -9.31 15.88
N ILE A 27 -5.37 -9.16 15.15
CA ILE A 27 -4.01 -9.17 15.69
C ILE A 27 -3.54 -7.73 15.74
N ARG A 28 -3.16 -7.26 16.92
CA ARG A 28 -2.74 -5.88 17.09
C ARG A 28 -1.58 -5.74 18.07
N PHE A 29 -0.81 -4.69 17.89
CA PHE A 29 0.27 -4.35 18.79
C PHE A 29 0.64 -2.87 18.67
N ASP A 30 1.17 -2.28 19.74
CA ASP A 30 1.75 -0.94 19.72
C ASP A 30 3.24 -1.05 19.41
N ASN A 31 3.64 -0.71 18.18
CA ASN A 31 5.03 -0.75 17.73
C ASN A 31 5.37 0.40 16.79
N CYS A 32 6.55 0.97 16.91
CA CYS A 32 7.01 2.05 16.06
C CYS A 32 8.53 2.18 16.03
N ASN A 33 9.04 3.05 15.16
CA ASN A 33 10.47 3.31 15.02
C ASN A 33 11.13 3.85 16.31
N ALA A 34 10.38 4.52 17.19
CA ALA A 34 10.91 5.02 18.45
C ALA A 34 11.24 3.88 19.46
N TYR A 35 10.58 2.73 19.33
CA TYR A 35 10.82 1.57 20.19
C TYR A 35 11.98 0.69 19.72
N THR A 36 12.41 0.84 18.49
CA THR A 36 13.38 -0.05 17.84
C THR A 36 14.80 0.50 17.78
N ASP A 37 15.10 1.60 18.48
CA ASP A 37 16.43 2.22 18.57
C ASP A 37 17.15 2.38 17.21
N GLY A 38 16.44 2.82 16.19
CA GLY A 38 16.97 3.01 14.85
C GLY A 38 17.08 1.73 14.00
N VAL A 39 16.57 0.63 14.45
CA VAL A 39 16.31 -0.53 13.59
C VAL A 39 15.23 -0.12 12.59
N GLY A 40 15.55 -0.15 11.31
CA GLY A 40 14.59 0.24 10.26
C GLY A 40 13.38 -0.67 10.16
N SER A 41 12.56 -0.46 9.14
CA SER A 41 11.36 -1.27 8.88
C SER A 41 11.65 -2.76 8.75
N GLY A 42 12.82 -3.12 8.23
CA GLY A 42 13.26 -4.51 8.10
C GLY A 42 14.35 -4.87 9.10
N VAL A 43 14.33 -6.09 9.60
CA VAL A 43 15.36 -6.66 10.44
C VAL A 43 16.26 -7.56 9.60
N THR A 44 17.54 -7.26 9.56
CA THR A 44 18.52 -8.04 8.78
C THR A 44 19.02 -9.27 9.51
N SER A 45 18.78 -9.37 10.81
CA SER A 45 19.17 -10.50 11.66
C SER A 45 17.94 -11.13 12.31
N VAL A 46 18.05 -12.38 12.68
CA VAL A 46 17.00 -13.07 13.46
C VAL A 46 16.77 -12.30 14.76
N PRO A 47 15.53 -11.88 15.03
CA PRO A 47 15.21 -11.22 16.28
C PRO A 47 15.60 -12.07 17.48
N ASP A 48 16.13 -11.45 18.50
CA ASP A 48 16.35 -12.11 19.78
C ASP A 48 15.01 -12.18 20.53
N TYR A 49 14.34 -13.31 20.40
CA TYR A 49 13.09 -13.58 21.10
C TYR A 49 13.32 -13.54 22.62
N GLY A 50 12.81 -12.56 23.26
CA GLY A 50 12.96 -12.33 24.70
C GLY A 50 13.60 -10.99 25.05
N THR A 51 13.98 -10.21 24.05
CA THR A 51 14.36 -8.81 24.25
C THR A 51 13.14 -7.90 24.38
N ALA A 52 13.38 -6.66 24.71
CA ALA A 52 12.33 -5.67 24.95
C ALA A 52 11.34 -5.57 23.79
N VAL A 53 10.10 -5.28 24.12
CA VAL A 53 9.03 -4.90 23.19
C VAL A 53 9.56 -3.96 22.12
N GLY A 54 9.13 -4.16 20.88
CA GLY A 54 9.53 -3.34 19.75
C GLY A 54 10.83 -3.74 19.04
N LYS A 55 11.59 -4.70 19.57
CA LYS A 55 12.84 -5.17 18.94
C LYS A 55 12.66 -6.38 18.02
N VAL A 56 11.54 -7.07 18.14
CA VAL A 56 11.18 -8.19 17.28
C VAL A 56 10.38 -7.68 16.10
N GLY A 57 10.83 -7.97 14.88
CA GLY A 57 10.11 -7.55 13.68
C GLY A 57 10.28 -6.07 13.29
N GLY A 58 11.35 -5.41 13.75
CA GLY A 58 11.53 -3.98 13.48
C GLY A 58 10.39 -3.17 14.07
N ARG A 59 9.81 -2.25 13.29
CA ARG A 59 8.71 -1.38 13.70
C ARG A 59 7.32 -1.86 13.24
N SER A 60 7.23 -3.07 12.66
CA SER A 60 5.97 -3.66 12.20
C SER A 60 5.31 -4.54 13.26
N VAL A 61 3.98 -4.72 13.15
CA VAL A 61 3.25 -5.73 13.93
C VAL A 61 3.49 -7.12 13.35
N VAL A 62 3.45 -7.22 12.02
CA VAL A 62 3.73 -8.46 11.28
C VAL A 62 4.91 -8.23 10.36
N LEU A 63 6.05 -8.86 10.67
CA LEU A 63 7.21 -8.92 9.77
C LEU A 63 7.20 -10.24 9.01
N VAL A 64 7.28 -10.16 7.69
CA VAL A 64 7.37 -11.33 6.80
C VAL A 64 8.66 -11.26 6.00
N GLU A 65 9.51 -12.28 6.10
CA GLU A 65 10.78 -12.33 5.36
C GLU A 65 10.95 -13.62 4.54
N ASN A 66 11.38 -13.45 3.30
CA ASN A 66 11.71 -14.57 2.40
C ASN A 66 10.57 -15.61 2.30
N CYS A 67 9.34 -15.13 2.19
CA CYS A 67 8.14 -15.95 2.04
C CYS A 67 7.58 -15.85 0.63
N ASP A 68 6.94 -16.94 0.16
CA ASP A 68 6.19 -16.95 -1.08
C ASP A 68 4.81 -17.57 -0.87
N MET A 69 3.80 -17.03 -1.52
CA MET A 69 2.40 -17.46 -1.36
C MET A 69 1.92 -17.39 0.09
N LEU A 70 2.26 -16.28 0.78
CA LEU A 70 1.63 -15.97 2.04
C LEU A 70 0.23 -15.41 1.79
N ARG A 71 -0.74 -15.89 2.56
CA ARG A 71 -2.14 -15.48 2.40
C ARG A 71 -2.77 -15.09 3.72
N PHE A 72 -3.36 -13.90 3.77
CA PHE A 72 -4.23 -13.44 4.85
C PHE A 72 -5.68 -13.45 4.38
N GLU A 73 -6.57 -13.97 5.21
CA GLU A 73 -8.01 -14.03 4.90
C GLU A 73 -8.86 -13.72 6.13
N ASN A 74 -9.87 -12.86 5.95
CA ASN A 74 -10.89 -12.59 6.97
C ASN A 74 -10.31 -12.19 8.34
N ILE A 75 -9.31 -11.32 8.35
CA ILE A 75 -8.59 -10.92 9.56
C ILE A 75 -8.29 -9.42 9.55
N SER A 76 -8.24 -8.81 10.72
CA SER A 76 -7.70 -7.45 10.92
C SER A 76 -6.31 -7.53 11.51
N LEU A 77 -5.41 -6.74 10.93
CA LEU A 77 -4.08 -6.46 11.45
C LEU A 77 -4.01 -4.98 11.78
N GLU A 78 -3.56 -4.63 12.98
CA GLU A 78 -3.62 -3.27 13.49
C GLU A 78 -2.33 -2.91 14.21
N ASN A 79 -1.69 -1.81 13.80
CA ASN A 79 -0.70 -1.15 14.62
C ASN A 79 -1.40 -0.05 15.40
N THR A 80 -1.43 -0.20 16.72
CA THR A 80 -2.14 0.73 17.62
C THR A 80 -1.31 1.95 18.00
N HIS A 81 -0.11 2.10 17.42
CA HIS A 81 0.69 3.29 17.61
C HIS A 81 0.03 4.48 16.92
N GLY A 82 -0.12 5.55 17.67
CA GLY A 82 -0.77 6.76 17.18
C GLY A 82 0.12 7.59 16.26
N HIS A 83 -0.43 8.71 15.86
CA HIS A 83 0.16 9.64 14.90
C HIS A 83 1.57 10.12 15.26
N GLY A 84 2.41 10.32 14.22
CA GLY A 84 3.72 11.00 14.33
C GLY A 84 4.93 10.07 14.39
N SER A 85 4.75 8.77 14.19
CA SER A 85 5.83 7.79 14.12
C SER A 85 5.61 6.82 12.97
N GLN A 86 6.70 6.32 12.39
CA GLN A 86 6.66 5.24 11.41
C GLN A 86 6.33 3.93 12.11
N ALA A 87 5.24 3.27 11.69
CA ALA A 87 4.62 2.20 12.46
C ALA A 87 3.83 1.25 11.55
N GLU A 88 4.53 0.31 10.91
CA GLU A 88 3.88 -0.61 9.98
C GLU A 88 2.97 -1.61 10.71
N THR A 89 1.83 -1.87 10.14
CA THR A 89 1.01 -3.03 10.46
C THR A 89 1.60 -4.30 9.86
N VAL A 90 2.02 -4.22 8.60
CA VAL A 90 2.69 -5.33 7.90
C VAL A 90 3.89 -4.81 7.14
N TYR A 91 5.02 -5.48 7.30
CA TYR A 91 6.14 -5.40 6.38
C TYR A 91 6.34 -6.74 5.66
N PHE A 92 6.07 -6.76 4.36
CA PHE A 92 6.33 -7.91 3.49
C PHE A 92 7.67 -7.76 2.79
N ASN A 93 8.73 -8.31 3.41
CA ASN A 93 10.12 -8.23 2.96
C ASN A 93 10.51 -9.49 2.16
N SER A 94 10.00 -9.59 0.94
CA SER A 94 10.26 -10.73 0.03
C SER A 94 10.29 -10.23 -1.40
N ASP A 95 11.49 -9.96 -1.94
CA ASP A 95 11.68 -9.24 -3.21
C ASP A 95 11.03 -9.94 -4.43
N ASP A 96 10.97 -11.29 -4.42
CA ASP A 96 10.31 -12.10 -5.45
C ASP A 96 9.12 -12.91 -4.92
N GLY A 97 8.71 -12.66 -3.68
CA GLY A 97 7.62 -13.36 -3.04
C GLY A 97 6.25 -12.84 -3.45
N ARG A 98 5.22 -13.65 -3.20
CA ARG A 98 3.81 -13.32 -3.45
C ARG A 98 3.05 -13.23 -2.14
N LEU A 99 2.31 -12.13 -1.97
CA LEU A 99 1.39 -11.90 -0.86
C LEU A 99 -0.03 -11.79 -1.41
N ILE A 100 -0.98 -12.45 -0.75
CA ILE A 100 -2.40 -12.35 -1.05
C ILE A 100 -3.14 -11.96 0.23
N ALA A 101 -3.94 -10.92 0.18
CA ALA A 101 -4.84 -10.54 1.26
C ALA A 101 -6.27 -10.43 0.72
N VAL A 102 -7.21 -11.14 1.34
CA VAL A 102 -8.62 -11.14 0.91
C VAL A 102 -9.53 -10.87 2.11
N ASN A 103 -10.38 -9.87 1.98
CA ASN A 103 -11.35 -9.48 3.01
C ASN A 103 -10.66 -9.23 4.36
N CYS A 104 -9.62 -8.39 4.36
CA CYS A 104 -8.82 -8.02 5.53
C CYS A 104 -8.89 -6.52 5.81
N ASN A 105 -8.63 -6.15 7.06
CA ASN A 105 -8.36 -4.76 7.43
C ASN A 105 -6.88 -4.61 7.82
N PHE A 106 -6.24 -3.55 7.34
CA PHE A 106 -4.90 -3.11 7.73
C PHE A 106 -5.02 -1.70 8.29
N THR A 107 -4.86 -1.58 9.60
CA THR A 107 -5.11 -0.32 10.31
C THR A 107 -3.83 0.20 10.94
N GLY A 108 -3.48 1.41 10.64
CA GLY A 108 -2.35 2.14 11.18
C GLY A 108 -2.51 3.62 10.87
N GLU A 109 -1.44 4.38 11.06
CA GLU A 109 -1.37 5.79 10.66
C GLU A 109 -0.23 5.97 9.65
N GLN A 110 0.98 6.38 10.07
CA GLN A 110 2.09 6.51 9.15
C GLN A 110 2.71 5.14 8.79
N ASP A 111 2.96 4.90 7.50
CA ASP A 111 3.67 3.73 6.97
C ASP A 111 2.91 2.39 7.17
N THR A 112 1.58 2.36 7.20
CA THR A 112 0.76 1.19 7.57
C THR A 112 1.18 -0.11 6.90
N VAL A 113 1.46 -0.12 5.59
CA VAL A 113 1.96 -1.32 4.89
C VAL A 113 3.23 -1.02 4.10
N GLU A 114 4.30 -1.74 4.39
CA GLU A 114 5.53 -1.78 3.59
C GLU A 114 5.56 -3.06 2.77
N LEU A 115 5.66 -2.94 1.46
CA LEU A 115 5.51 -4.05 0.53
C LEU A 115 6.71 -4.20 -0.40
N LYS A 116 7.06 -5.46 -0.69
CA LYS A 116 7.99 -5.85 -1.76
C LYS A 116 7.38 -6.97 -2.61
N GLY A 117 8.01 -7.30 -3.72
CA GLY A 117 7.61 -8.41 -4.58
C GLY A 117 6.25 -8.20 -5.24
N TRP A 118 5.40 -9.23 -5.21
CA TRP A 118 4.12 -9.30 -5.91
C TRP A 118 2.98 -9.40 -4.90
N CYS A 119 2.13 -8.39 -4.81
CA CYS A 119 1.11 -8.31 -3.78
C CYS A 119 -0.29 -8.14 -4.37
N LEU A 120 -1.26 -8.91 -3.88
CA LEU A 120 -2.68 -8.75 -4.18
C LEU A 120 -3.46 -8.47 -2.90
N PHE A 121 -4.19 -7.37 -2.89
CA PHE A 121 -5.19 -7.05 -1.89
C PHE A 121 -6.55 -6.99 -2.57
N ARG A 122 -7.52 -7.78 -2.11
CA ARG A 122 -8.87 -7.83 -2.67
C ARG A 122 -9.91 -7.69 -1.56
N ASP A 123 -10.89 -6.82 -1.76
CA ASP A 123 -11.97 -6.56 -0.78
C ASP A 123 -11.43 -6.16 0.61
N CYS A 124 -10.28 -5.50 0.65
CA CYS A 124 -9.60 -5.06 1.87
C CYS A 124 -9.88 -3.60 2.20
N THR A 125 -9.74 -3.25 3.48
CA THR A 125 -9.67 -1.86 3.92
C THR A 125 -8.25 -1.56 4.41
N LEU A 126 -7.63 -0.51 3.87
CA LEU A 126 -6.33 -0.01 4.35
C LEU A 126 -6.53 1.41 4.87
N THR A 127 -6.06 1.65 6.08
CA THR A 127 -6.27 2.92 6.79
C THR A 127 -4.92 3.52 7.20
N GLY A 128 -4.76 4.84 7.00
CA GLY A 128 -3.56 5.56 7.41
C GLY A 128 -3.57 7.02 6.99
N ASP A 129 -2.50 7.75 7.26
CA ASP A 129 -2.40 9.19 7.01
C ASP A 129 -1.22 9.58 6.11
N VAL A 130 0.01 9.14 6.41
CA VAL A 130 1.23 9.50 5.68
C VAL A 130 1.92 8.26 5.15
N ASP A 131 2.11 8.21 3.82
CA ASP A 131 2.82 7.10 3.14
C ASP A 131 2.31 5.73 3.58
N PHE A 132 1.02 5.65 3.89
CA PHE A 132 0.48 4.46 4.55
C PHE A 132 0.43 3.22 3.66
N ILE A 133 0.72 3.39 2.36
CA ILE A 133 1.01 2.32 1.42
C ILE A 133 2.35 2.64 0.77
N TRP A 134 3.39 1.86 1.05
CA TRP A 134 4.71 2.17 0.52
C TRP A 134 5.58 0.93 0.26
N GLY A 135 6.73 1.13 -0.37
CA GLY A 135 7.74 0.09 -0.51
C GLY A 135 8.28 -0.09 -1.93
N TYR A 136 8.89 -1.26 -2.14
CA TYR A 136 9.73 -1.60 -3.28
C TYR A 136 9.10 -2.74 -4.09
N VAL A 137 7.84 -2.59 -4.47
CA VAL A 137 7.08 -3.66 -5.13
C VAL A 137 7.47 -3.79 -6.60
N ARG A 138 7.42 -5.04 -7.11
CA ARG A 138 7.34 -5.30 -8.55
C ARG A 138 5.96 -4.89 -9.05
N THR A 139 4.93 -5.43 -8.40
CA THR A 139 3.54 -5.05 -8.63
C THR A 139 2.73 -5.30 -7.37
N ALA A 140 2.04 -4.29 -6.87
CA ALA A 140 1.02 -4.45 -5.84
C ALA A 140 -0.33 -4.00 -6.40
N LEU A 141 -1.28 -4.94 -6.49
CA LEU A 141 -2.65 -4.67 -6.92
C LEU A 141 -3.57 -4.58 -5.71
N PHE A 142 -4.28 -3.47 -5.62
CA PHE A 142 -5.42 -3.27 -4.72
C PHE A 142 -6.68 -3.29 -5.59
N GLU A 143 -7.49 -4.35 -5.46
CA GLU A 143 -8.68 -4.57 -6.25
C GLU A 143 -9.91 -4.52 -5.37
N SER A 144 -10.87 -3.65 -5.71
CA SER A 144 -12.11 -3.46 -4.94
C SER A 144 -11.86 -3.16 -3.45
N CYS A 145 -10.79 -2.43 -3.15
CA CYS A 145 -10.40 -2.08 -1.79
C CYS A 145 -10.95 -0.70 -1.39
N GLU A 146 -11.12 -0.51 -0.09
CA GLU A 146 -11.27 0.81 0.50
C GLU A 146 -9.92 1.31 0.99
N ILE A 147 -9.48 2.45 0.47
CA ILE A 147 -8.26 3.15 0.86
C ILE A 147 -8.67 4.38 1.63
N ARG A 148 -8.56 4.33 2.96
CA ARG A 148 -9.13 5.33 3.86
C ARG A 148 -8.07 6.18 4.52
N SER A 149 -8.13 7.49 4.29
CA SER A 149 -7.25 8.46 4.95
C SER A 149 -7.74 8.79 6.35
N CYS A 150 -6.83 8.70 7.34
CA CYS A 150 -7.07 9.18 8.70
C CYS A 150 -6.89 10.69 8.81
N GLU A 151 -7.45 11.28 9.88
CA GLU A 151 -7.29 12.70 10.18
C GLU A 151 -5.81 13.03 10.47
N ASN A 152 -5.28 14.01 9.75
CA ASN A 152 -3.96 14.58 9.99
C ASN A 152 -4.00 16.09 9.72
N ALA A 153 -3.63 16.89 10.69
CA ALA A 153 -3.64 18.35 10.61
C ALA A 153 -2.80 18.93 9.47
N ASN A 154 -1.80 18.18 8.99
CA ASN A 154 -0.90 18.59 7.92
C ASN A 154 -1.29 18.02 6.54
N GLY A 155 -2.43 17.35 6.44
CA GLY A 155 -2.82 16.58 5.26
C GLY A 155 -2.10 15.24 5.18
N GLY A 156 -2.29 14.50 4.08
CA GLY A 156 -1.79 13.13 3.97
C GLY A 156 -1.28 12.76 2.58
N TYR A 157 -0.62 11.62 2.54
CA TYR A 157 -0.14 10.99 1.31
C TYR A 157 -0.51 9.51 1.33
N ILE A 158 -1.19 9.02 0.31
CA ILE A 158 -1.61 7.62 0.26
C ILE A 158 -0.39 6.73 -0.03
N VAL A 159 0.33 7.03 -1.13
CA VAL A 159 1.42 6.17 -1.59
C VAL A 159 2.77 6.88 -1.56
N GLN A 160 3.82 6.14 -1.13
CA GLN A 160 5.20 6.45 -1.44
C GLN A 160 5.84 5.24 -2.14
N ALA A 161 5.88 5.26 -3.46
CA ALA A 161 6.49 4.20 -4.26
C ALA A 161 8.01 4.35 -4.30
N ARG A 162 8.72 3.21 -4.25
CA ARG A 162 10.18 3.10 -4.44
C ARG A 162 10.48 1.91 -5.35
N CYS A 163 9.85 1.90 -6.52
CA CYS A 163 9.92 0.78 -7.45
C CYS A 163 11.21 0.82 -8.29
N GLU A 164 11.54 -0.28 -8.93
CA GLU A 164 12.50 -0.26 -10.02
C GLU A 164 11.84 0.29 -11.30
N SER A 165 12.64 0.89 -12.17
CA SER A 165 12.14 1.33 -13.48
C SER A 165 11.70 0.13 -14.30
N GLY A 166 10.48 0.17 -14.81
CA GLY A 166 9.88 -0.93 -15.58
C GLY A 166 8.91 -1.79 -14.77
N ASP A 167 8.94 -1.74 -13.44
CA ASP A 167 7.93 -2.37 -12.60
C ASP A 167 6.59 -1.62 -12.72
N ARG A 168 5.46 -2.32 -12.62
CA ARG A 168 4.14 -1.65 -12.62
C ARG A 168 3.91 -0.83 -11.36
N GLY A 169 4.53 -1.22 -10.25
CA GLY A 169 4.41 -0.55 -8.98
C GLY A 169 3.06 -0.77 -8.31
N PHE A 170 2.51 0.29 -7.74
CA PHE A 170 1.25 0.25 -7.01
C PHE A 170 0.07 0.54 -7.95
N VAL A 171 -0.87 -0.41 -8.05
CA VAL A 171 -2.04 -0.34 -8.91
C VAL A 171 -3.31 -0.44 -8.06
N PHE A 172 -4.19 0.55 -8.19
CA PHE A 172 -5.50 0.58 -7.54
C PHE A 172 -6.56 0.41 -8.62
N LEU A 173 -7.30 -0.69 -8.58
CA LEU A 173 -8.33 -1.05 -9.55
C LEU A 173 -9.69 -1.11 -8.86
N ASP A 174 -10.64 -0.31 -9.34
CA ASP A 174 -12.02 -0.25 -8.84
C ASP A 174 -12.11 0.02 -7.31
N CYS A 175 -11.16 0.81 -6.77
CA CYS A 175 -11.09 1.12 -5.34
C CYS A 175 -11.93 2.34 -4.95
N ASP A 176 -12.34 2.37 -3.69
CA ASP A 176 -12.91 3.53 -3.02
C ASP A 176 -11.84 4.28 -2.24
N ILE A 177 -11.54 5.50 -2.64
CA ILE A 177 -10.59 6.38 -1.96
C ILE A 177 -11.39 7.29 -1.03
N THR A 178 -11.42 6.93 0.25
CA THR A 178 -12.27 7.53 1.28
C THR A 178 -11.44 8.24 2.36
N ALA A 179 -12.12 8.91 3.27
CA ALA A 179 -11.49 9.54 4.42
C ALA A 179 -12.39 9.47 5.65
N GLU A 180 -11.78 9.56 6.82
CA GLU A 180 -12.49 9.78 8.08
C GLU A 180 -13.13 11.17 8.13
N SER A 181 -14.13 11.31 9.01
CA SER A 181 -14.73 12.60 9.29
C SER A 181 -13.70 13.51 9.97
N GLY A 182 -13.38 14.63 9.39
CA GLY A 182 -12.33 15.53 9.92
C GLY A 182 -11.18 15.75 8.94
N VAL A 183 -10.98 14.85 8.01
CA VAL A 183 -10.02 15.06 6.93
C VAL A 183 -10.53 16.18 6.01
N ALA A 184 -9.73 17.23 5.86
CA ALA A 184 -10.12 18.41 5.10
C ALA A 184 -10.17 18.11 3.59
N ASN A 185 -11.12 18.73 2.88
CA ASN A 185 -11.20 18.65 1.43
C ASN A 185 -9.90 19.17 0.78
N GLY A 186 -9.40 18.42 -0.20
CA GLY A 186 -8.20 18.79 -0.96
C GLY A 186 -6.87 18.69 -0.18
N SER A 187 -6.83 18.01 0.97
CA SER A 187 -5.64 17.93 1.84
C SER A 187 -4.80 16.67 1.66
N VAL A 188 -5.29 15.68 0.91
CA VAL A 188 -4.61 14.40 0.72
C VAL A 188 -4.18 14.22 -0.73
N TYR A 189 -3.00 13.65 -0.92
CA TYR A 189 -2.46 13.38 -2.26
C TYR A 189 -2.44 11.87 -2.52
N LEU A 190 -2.68 11.48 -3.77
CA LEU A 190 -2.67 10.09 -4.24
C LEU A 190 -1.30 9.43 -4.05
N ALA A 191 -0.24 10.20 -4.25
CA ALA A 191 1.12 9.79 -3.96
C ALA A 191 2.05 10.99 -3.80
N ARG A 192 3.19 10.74 -3.15
CA ARG A 192 4.36 11.62 -3.16
C ARG A 192 5.63 10.85 -3.52
N SER A 193 6.63 11.56 -4.01
CA SER A 193 7.97 11.01 -4.20
C SER A 193 8.75 10.94 -2.89
N GLY A 194 9.58 9.91 -2.72
CA GLY A 194 10.58 9.84 -1.68
C GLY A 194 11.83 10.69 -1.96
N GLY A 195 11.96 11.26 -3.17
CA GLY A 195 13.08 12.10 -3.59
C GLY A 195 14.39 11.36 -3.88
N ASN A 196 14.37 10.03 -3.94
CA ASN A 196 15.53 9.23 -4.34
C ASN A 196 15.51 8.99 -5.85
N ALA A 197 16.50 9.51 -6.56
CA ALA A 197 16.59 9.37 -8.02
C ALA A 197 16.84 7.92 -8.52
N ALA A 198 17.18 7.00 -7.62
CA ALA A 198 17.31 5.58 -7.97
C ALA A 198 15.96 4.85 -7.98
N ASP A 199 14.95 5.39 -7.29
CA ASP A 199 13.63 4.79 -7.19
C ASP A 199 12.69 5.38 -8.25
N SER A 200 11.78 4.57 -8.78
CA SER A 200 10.70 5.02 -9.66
C SER A 200 9.38 5.13 -8.88
N ASP A 201 8.71 6.27 -9.04
CA ASP A 201 7.43 6.59 -8.36
C ASP A 201 6.24 6.01 -9.15
N ASN A 202 6.18 4.67 -9.30
CA ASN A 202 5.20 4.01 -10.17
C ASN A 202 3.88 3.77 -9.43
N VAL A 203 2.88 4.59 -9.73
CA VAL A 203 1.54 4.51 -9.11
C VAL A 203 0.46 4.72 -10.17
N THR A 204 -0.56 3.86 -10.17
CA THR A 204 -1.66 3.90 -11.13
C THR A 204 -3.01 3.73 -10.42
N TYR A 205 -3.95 4.65 -10.65
CA TYR A 205 -5.34 4.55 -10.21
C TYR A 205 -6.24 4.31 -11.41
N VAL A 206 -7.04 3.25 -11.36
CA VAL A 206 -7.91 2.80 -12.46
C VAL A 206 -9.35 2.66 -11.96
N ASN A 207 -10.27 3.37 -12.57
CA ASN A 207 -11.71 3.37 -12.26
C ASN A 207 -12.05 3.65 -10.78
N CYS A 208 -11.16 4.29 -10.03
CA CYS A 208 -11.37 4.54 -8.61
C CYS A 208 -12.41 5.65 -8.37
N ARG A 209 -13.16 5.51 -7.26
CA ARG A 209 -14.04 6.55 -6.74
C ARG A 209 -13.27 7.38 -5.72
N MET A 210 -13.13 8.66 -5.96
CA MET A 210 -12.30 9.57 -5.14
C MET A 210 -13.16 10.51 -4.31
N GLY A 211 -12.90 10.53 -3.01
CA GLY A 211 -13.51 11.49 -2.08
C GLY A 211 -12.98 12.91 -2.28
N GLU A 212 -13.71 13.88 -1.73
CA GLU A 212 -13.38 15.32 -1.83
C GLU A 212 -12.08 15.71 -1.11
N HIS A 213 -11.57 14.85 -0.23
CA HIS A 213 -10.29 15.04 0.46
C HIS A 213 -9.08 15.00 -0.47
N ILE A 214 -9.22 14.42 -1.68
CA ILE A 214 -8.13 14.35 -2.66
C ILE A 214 -7.87 15.73 -3.27
N ALA A 215 -6.61 16.17 -3.21
CA ALA A 215 -6.14 17.43 -3.77
C ALA A 215 -6.40 17.50 -5.28
N ALA A 216 -6.75 18.69 -5.79
CA ALA A 216 -7.01 18.89 -7.23
C ALA A 216 -5.80 18.53 -8.11
N SER A 217 -4.56 18.77 -7.61
CA SER A 217 -3.33 18.34 -8.29
C SER A 217 -3.14 16.84 -8.32
N GLY A 218 -3.85 16.09 -7.49
CA GLY A 218 -3.78 14.65 -7.30
C GLY A 218 -2.47 14.15 -6.68
N TRP A 219 -1.35 14.70 -7.09
CA TRP A 219 0.00 14.23 -6.82
C TRP A 219 0.83 15.32 -6.13
N TYR A 220 1.64 14.91 -5.16
CA TYR A 220 2.54 15.83 -4.46
C TYR A 220 3.96 15.73 -5.04
N SER A 221 4.37 16.78 -5.78
CA SER A 221 5.61 16.80 -6.56
C SER A 221 6.78 17.53 -5.90
N SER A 222 6.82 17.58 -4.57
CA SER A 222 7.95 18.17 -3.83
C SER A 222 8.41 17.20 -2.72
N PRO A 223 9.50 16.46 -2.92
CA PRO A 223 10.43 16.48 -4.07
C PRO A 223 9.80 16.02 -5.40
N GLU A 224 10.50 16.36 -6.50
CA GLU A 224 10.06 16.01 -7.85
C GLU A 224 10.05 14.47 -8.02
N PRO A 225 9.01 13.89 -8.64
CA PRO A 225 8.94 12.45 -8.86
C PRO A 225 9.95 11.96 -9.91
N ASN A 226 10.27 10.70 -9.84
CA ASN A 226 11.06 10.00 -10.84
C ASN A 226 10.24 8.88 -11.50
N PRO A 227 9.95 8.96 -12.83
CA PRO A 227 10.31 10.06 -13.72
C PRO A 227 9.46 11.31 -13.48
N SER A 228 10.02 12.49 -13.75
CA SER A 228 9.29 13.76 -13.67
C SER A 228 8.15 13.87 -14.70
N VAL A 229 8.24 13.09 -15.79
CA VAL A 229 7.19 12.91 -16.79
C VAL A 229 6.92 11.42 -16.98
N SER A 230 5.72 11.01 -16.66
CA SER A 230 5.28 9.61 -16.71
C SER A 230 5.24 9.05 -18.13
N SER A 231 5.76 7.83 -18.32
CA SER A 231 5.77 7.15 -19.61
C SER A 231 5.74 5.63 -19.45
N GLY A 232 5.06 4.92 -20.34
CA GLY A 232 4.88 3.47 -20.22
C GLY A 232 4.29 3.09 -18.86
N VAL A 233 4.95 2.21 -18.14
CA VAL A 233 4.54 1.80 -16.78
C VAL A 233 5.08 2.72 -15.69
N ASN A 234 6.08 3.57 -16.01
CA ASN A 234 6.74 4.42 -15.02
C ASN A 234 5.96 5.71 -14.71
N GLY A 235 6.05 6.15 -13.47
CA GLY A 235 5.48 7.40 -12.96
C GLY A 235 4.01 7.31 -12.57
N TRP A 236 3.37 8.46 -12.44
CA TRP A 236 2.01 8.62 -11.92
C TRP A 236 0.96 8.61 -13.03
N LYS A 237 -0.08 7.77 -12.88
CA LYS A 237 -1.09 7.53 -13.91
C LYS A 237 -2.49 7.38 -13.34
N GLU A 238 -3.49 7.79 -14.11
CA GLU A 238 -4.91 7.58 -13.81
C GLU A 238 -5.68 7.13 -15.05
N TYR A 239 -6.79 6.41 -14.83
CA TYR A 239 -7.80 6.11 -15.83
C TYR A 239 -9.18 6.02 -15.20
N GLY A 240 -10.16 6.71 -15.78
CA GLY A 240 -11.55 6.55 -15.41
C GLY A 240 -11.93 6.98 -13.99
N SER A 241 -11.10 7.81 -13.33
CA SER A 241 -11.37 8.32 -11.98
C SER A 241 -12.70 9.04 -11.89
N ARG A 242 -13.50 8.74 -10.86
CA ARG A 242 -14.83 9.31 -10.63
C ARG A 242 -14.93 9.83 -9.20
N ASN A 243 -15.82 10.79 -8.97
CA ASN A 243 -16.18 11.16 -7.61
C ASN A 243 -17.12 10.12 -6.96
N VAL A 244 -17.44 10.29 -5.70
CA VAL A 244 -18.33 9.39 -4.93
C VAL A 244 -19.75 9.27 -5.52
N SER A 245 -20.18 10.24 -6.34
CA SER A 245 -21.45 10.20 -7.05
C SER A 245 -21.34 9.56 -8.46
N GLY A 246 -20.17 9.04 -8.82
CA GLY A 246 -19.92 8.39 -10.12
C GLY A 246 -19.67 9.35 -11.30
N VAL A 247 -19.56 10.65 -11.05
CA VAL A 247 -19.23 11.65 -12.08
C VAL A 247 -17.73 11.66 -12.33
N PRO A 248 -17.25 11.72 -13.58
CA PRO A 248 -15.82 11.83 -13.87
C PRO A 248 -15.17 13.01 -13.13
N VAL A 249 -14.01 12.77 -12.53
CA VAL A 249 -13.22 13.81 -11.88
C VAL A 249 -12.59 14.72 -12.91
N ASP A 250 -12.59 16.02 -12.66
CA ASP A 250 -11.81 16.97 -13.47
C ASP A 250 -10.32 16.79 -13.18
N VAL A 251 -9.61 16.23 -14.15
CA VAL A 251 -8.16 15.95 -14.07
C VAL A 251 -7.30 17.05 -14.71
N SER A 252 -7.89 18.17 -15.12
CA SER A 252 -7.18 19.28 -15.78
C SER A 252 -6.13 19.96 -14.88
N SER A 253 -6.32 19.88 -13.57
CA SER A 253 -5.42 20.45 -12.56
C SER A 253 -4.40 19.43 -12.01
N ARG A 254 -4.36 18.20 -12.53
CA ARG A 254 -3.38 17.20 -12.11
C ARG A 254 -1.95 17.66 -12.38
N TYR A 255 -1.00 17.14 -11.59
CA TYR A 255 0.41 17.40 -11.81
C TYR A 255 0.78 17.18 -13.30
N PRO A 256 1.41 18.16 -13.96
CA PRO A 256 1.63 18.08 -15.42
C PRO A 256 2.50 16.90 -15.88
N GLY A 257 3.34 16.36 -15.01
CA GLY A 257 4.15 15.17 -15.28
C GLY A 257 3.39 13.85 -15.12
N SER A 258 2.19 13.87 -14.53
CA SER A 258 1.30 12.69 -14.51
C SER A 258 0.56 12.56 -15.84
N ARG A 259 -0.03 11.39 -16.09
CA ARG A 259 -0.80 11.20 -17.32
C ARG A 259 -2.08 10.39 -17.13
N GLN A 260 -3.01 10.58 -18.06
CA GLN A 260 -4.15 9.70 -18.20
C GLN A 260 -3.77 8.54 -19.13
N LEU A 261 -4.15 7.31 -18.77
CA LEU A 261 -3.99 6.13 -19.64
C LEU A 261 -4.97 6.23 -20.81
N SER A 262 -4.56 5.71 -21.95
CA SER A 262 -5.48 5.44 -23.07
C SER A 262 -6.33 4.21 -22.79
N SER A 263 -7.47 4.07 -23.49
CA SER A 263 -8.29 2.86 -23.40
C SER A 263 -7.53 1.60 -23.82
N ALA A 264 -6.60 1.71 -24.77
CA ALA A 264 -5.78 0.58 -25.19
C ALA A 264 -4.82 0.13 -24.09
N GLU A 265 -4.18 1.04 -23.36
CA GLU A 265 -3.31 0.72 -22.22
C GLU A 265 -4.11 0.11 -21.06
N TYR A 266 -5.31 0.63 -20.80
CA TYR A 266 -6.22 0.05 -19.82
C TYR A 266 -6.56 -1.40 -20.15
N GLU A 267 -7.04 -1.67 -21.37
CA GLU A 267 -7.43 -3.01 -21.82
C GLU A 267 -6.25 -3.99 -21.82
N ASP A 268 -5.06 -3.56 -22.17
CA ASP A 268 -3.86 -4.39 -22.27
C ASP A 268 -3.27 -4.70 -20.89
N MET A 269 -3.17 -3.70 -20.01
CA MET A 269 -2.32 -3.79 -18.81
C MET A 269 -3.06 -3.74 -17.48
N TYR A 270 -4.32 -3.24 -17.44
CA TYR A 270 -4.96 -2.87 -16.17
C TYR A 270 -6.43 -3.27 -16.06
N ARG A 271 -7.01 -3.98 -17.03
CA ARG A 271 -8.44 -4.31 -17.02
C ARG A 271 -8.86 -5.27 -15.88
N ASP A 272 -7.95 -6.13 -15.45
CA ASP A 272 -8.16 -7.16 -14.42
C ASP A 272 -6.83 -7.59 -13.78
N ALA A 273 -6.90 -8.39 -12.72
CA ALA A 273 -5.71 -8.92 -12.03
C ALA A 273 -4.78 -9.71 -12.95
N ALA A 274 -5.32 -10.48 -13.90
CA ALA A 274 -4.49 -11.26 -14.83
C ALA A 274 -3.66 -10.36 -15.74
N ALA A 275 -4.25 -9.26 -16.22
CA ALA A 275 -3.53 -8.26 -17.01
C ALA A 275 -2.48 -7.51 -16.16
N VAL A 276 -2.83 -7.12 -14.91
CA VAL A 276 -1.90 -6.43 -14.01
C VAL A 276 -0.70 -7.31 -13.64
N PHE A 277 -0.87 -8.61 -13.47
CA PHE A 277 0.22 -9.55 -13.15
C PHE A 277 0.78 -10.31 -14.36
N SER A 278 0.50 -9.85 -15.58
CA SER A 278 0.96 -10.55 -16.81
C SER A 278 2.48 -10.63 -16.94
N ASP A 279 3.22 -9.74 -16.29
CA ASP A 279 4.69 -9.71 -16.25
C ASP A 279 5.29 -10.49 -15.06
N CYS A 280 4.46 -11.08 -14.19
CA CYS A 280 4.94 -11.92 -13.10
C CYS A 280 5.60 -13.20 -13.66
N PRO A 281 6.87 -13.48 -13.34
CA PRO A 281 7.59 -14.65 -13.87
C PRO A 281 6.95 -16.00 -13.49
N ARG A 282 6.06 -15.99 -12.48
CA ARG A 282 5.34 -17.18 -11.98
C ARG A 282 3.91 -17.27 -12.52
N GLY A 283 3.59 -16.51 -13.57
CA GLY A 283 2.24 -16.40 -14.11
C GLY A 283 1.32 -15.57 -13.24
N SER A 284 0.07 -15.45 -13.65
CA SER A 284 -0.98 -14.67 -12.94
C SER A 284 -2.04 -15.53 -12.26
N ASP A 285 -2.00 -16.84 -12.42
CA ASP A 285 -3.04 -17.77 -11.92
C ASP A 285 -3.21 -17.74 -10.39
N TRP A 286 -2.16 -17.36 -9.67
CA TRP A 286 -2.19 -17.21 -8.21
C TRP A 286 -3.05 -16.03 -7.73
N ALA A 287 -3.32 -15.08 -8.62
CA ALA A 287 -4.09 -13.86 -8.34
C ALA A 287 -5.59 -13.97 -8.68
N ILE A 288 -6.05 -15.17 -9.04
CA ILE A 288 -7.44 -15.44 -9.45
C ILE A 288 -8.26 -15.96 -8.27
#